data_a4fb8f618d572505cfef642cfafa0afb
#
_entry.id   a4fb8f618d572505cfef642cfafa0afb
#
_cell.length_a   1.000
_cell.length_b   1.000
_cell.length_c   1.000
_cell.angle_alpha   90.00
_cell.angle_beta   90.00
_cell.angle_gamma   90.00
#
_symmetry.space_group_name_H-M   'P 1'
#
loop_
_entity.id
_entity.type
_entity.pdbx_description
1 polymer ?
#
loop_
_entity_poly.entity_id
_entity_poly.type
_entity_poly.pdbx_seq_one_letter_code
_entity_poly.pdbx_strand_id
1 'polypeptide(L)'
;MPARSKRPNPEEASDSCFWRAKNWIRRMVMKKLKQSQYYGIGLLVLMLVVFWAVFKVLAPTTFGSPEKLATYMKSALIYAVGGCGLYFICVMGPFDMSVGANIVLSSIIACNASEKFGYAGLIIAPLICGTIIGLINGVVYIKLHISSLIVTCALSLIYEAFSVYATNGKNVILSTDYRAFGDYPVNLILALIAYLLCAFILKYTKIGTYTYAIGSNEVVAKNMGVNVSKYKICNLLSLYVLRIR
;
A
#
# COMPACT_ATOMS: atom_id res chain seq x y z
N MET A 1 24.77 -61.84 17.59
CA MET A 1 25.94 -60.95 17.79
C MET A 1 25.49 -59.52 17.47
N PRO A 2 25.48 -58.60 18.42
CA PRO A 2 25.10 -57.22 18.16
C PRO A 2 26.27 -56.50 17.48
N ALA A 3 25.96 -55.77 16.42
CA ALA A 3 26.92 -55.00 15.62
C ALA A 3 27.60 -53.92 16.46
N ARG A 4 28.91 -53.98 16.55
CA ARG A 4 29.77 -53.00 17.24
C ARG A 4 29.66 -51.63 16.56
N SER A 5 28.95 -50.70 17.18
CA SER A 5 28.86 -49.30 16.79
C SER A 5 30.28 -48.72 16.70
N LYS A 6 30.76 -48.41 15.50
CA LYS A 6 32.00 -47.68 15.25
C LYS A 6 31.89 -46.29 15.90
N ARG A 7 32.73 -46.02 16.89
CA ARG A 7 32.88 -44.65 17.42
C ARG A 7 33.43 -43.76 16.34
N PRO A 8 32.82 -42.57 16.13
CA PRO A 8 33.32 -41.62 15.12
C PRO A 8 34.75 -41.18 15.47
N ASN A 9 35.57 -40.96 14.43
CA ASN A 9 36.94 -40.48 14.54
C ASN A 9 36.96 -39.13 15.30
N PRO A 10 37.89 -38.88 16.24
CA PRO A 10 37.95 -37.62 17.01
C PRO A 10 38.02 -36.37 16.16
N GLU A 11 38.64 -36.42 14.98
CA GLU A 11 38.70 -35.32 14.03
C GLU A 11 37.34 -35.01 13.36
N GLU A 12 36.61 -36.05 12.94
CA GLU A 12 35.24 -35.89 12.39
C GLU A 12 34.25 -35.36 13.43
N ALA A 13 34.44 -35.75 14.70
CA ALA A 13 33.62 -35.24 15.80
C ALA A 13 33.90 -33.76 16.11
N SER A 14 35.16 -33.31 16.01
CA SER A 14 35.57 -31.91 16.18
C SER A 14 35.00 -31.04 15.09
N ASP A 15 35.12 -31.47 13.83
CA ASP A 15 34.59 -30.71 12.69
C ASP A 15 33.08 -30.62 12.71
N SER A 16 32.39 -31.70 13.08
CA SER A 16 30.93 -31.68 13.19
C SER A 16 30.43 -30.76 14.32
N CYS A 17 31.18 -30.66 15.40
CA CYS A 17 30.87 -29.79 16.54
C CYS A 17 31.08 -28.32 16.16
N PHE A 18 32.19 -28.01 15.48
CA PHE A 18 32.49 -26.66 14.99
C PHE A 18 31.44 -26.16 13.96
N TRP A 19 31.05 -27.02 13.03
CA TRP A 19 30.00 -26.71 12.05
C TRP A 19 28.63 -26.50 12.71
N ARG A 20 28.27 -27.29 13.69
CA ARG A 20 27.03 -27.12 14.45
C ARG A 20 27.05 -25.84 15.27
N ALA A 21 28.14 -25.49 15.92
CA ALA A 21 28.30 -24.26 16.69
C ALA A 21 28.21 -23.04 15.77
N LYS A 22 28.89 -23.04 14.61
CA LYS A 22 28.86 -21.98 13.60
C LYS A 22 27.45 -21.78 13.06
N ASN A 23 26.75 -22.85 12.74
CA ASN A 23 25.39 -22.81 12.26
C ASN A 23 24.38 -22.37 13.34
N TRP A 24 24.60 -22.74 14.58
CA TRP A 24 23.79 -22.31 15.71
C TRP A 24 23.95 -20.82 15.99
N ILE A 25 25.19 -20.30 16.04
CA ILE A 25 25.49 -18.88 16.19
C ILE A 25 24.87 -18.10 15.02
N ARG A 26 25.06 -18.57 13.79
CA ARG A 26 24.45 -17.93 12.59
C ARG A 26 22.92 -17.86 12.71
N ARG A 27 22.27 -18.95 13.14
CA ARG A 27 20.81 -18.98 13.35
C ARG A 27 20.37 -18.05 14.49
N MET A 28 21.12 -17.98 15.57
CA MET A 28 20.83 -17.08 16.71
C MET A 28 20.98 -15.62 16.31
N VAL A 29 22.05 -15.26 15.61
CA VAL A 29 22.30 -13.91 15.10
C VAL A 29 21.22 -13.51 14.10
N MET A 30 20.89 -14.40 13.15
CA MET A 30 19.82 -14.17 12.17
C MET A 30 18.44 -14.06 12.84
N LYS A 31 18.18 -14.84 13.89
CA LYS A 31 16.92 -14.78 14.64
C LYS A 31 16.81 -13.49 15.45
N LYS A 32 17.89 -13.04 16.07
CA LYS A 32 17.96 -11.75 16.79
C LYS A 32 17.83 -10.55 15.85
N LEU A 33 18.48 -10.59 14.69
CA LEU A 33 18.36 -9.56 13.66
C LEU A 33 16.93 -9.51 13.10
N LYS A 34 16.32 -10.67 12.83
CA LYS A 34 14.96 -10.77 12.28
C LYS A 34 13.87 -10.39 13.30
N GLN A 35 14.17 -10.49 14.59
CA GLN A 35 13.27 -10.12 15.67
C GLN A 35 13.36 -8.63 16.04
N SER A 36 14.32 -7.88 15.50
CA SER A 36 14.40 -6.44 15.66
C SER A 36 13.26 -5.77 14.88
N GLN A 37 12.47 -4.97 15.56
CA GLN A 37 11.37 -4.19 14.99
C GLN A 37 11.81 -3.31 13.81
N TYR A 38 13.08 -2.93 13.78
CA TYR A 38 13.67 -2.06 12.76
C TYR A 38 14.37 -2.80 11.61
N TYR A 39 14.45 -4.14 11.65
CA TYR A 39 15.13 -4.91 10.61
C TYR A 39 14.48 -4.72 9.22
N GLY A 40 13.15 -4.74 9.18
CA GLY A 40 12.40 -4.52 7.93
C GLY A 40 12.63 -3.11 7.35
N ILE A 41 12.64 -2.10 8.22
CA ILE A 41 12.90 -0.72 7.82
C ILE A 41 14.35 -0.58 7.32
N GLY A 42 15.32 -1.16 8.04
CA GLY A 42 16.72 -1.17 7.63
C GLY A 42 16.95 -1.83 6.27
N LEU A 43 16.27 -2.95 6.01
CA LEU A 43 16.34 -3.63 4.70
C LEU A 43 15.76 -2.76 3.58
N LEU A 44 14.64 -2.10 3.82
CA LEU A 44 14.03 -1.18 2.85
C LEU A 44 14.94 0.00 2.53
N VAL A 45 15.54 0.62 3.55
CA VAL A 45 16.49 1.73 3.37
C VAL A 45 17.73 1.25 2.60
N LEU A 46 18.26 0.08 2.94
CA LEU A 46 19.39 -0.52 2.23
C LEU A 46 19.06 -0.75 0.75
N MET A 47 17.90 -1.34 0.45
CA MET A 47 17.44 -1.54 -0.93
C MET A 47 17.32 -0.21 -1.67
N LEU A 48 16.74 0.81 -1.05
CA LEU A 48 16.60 2.14 -1.63
C LEU A 48 17.97 2.76 -1.96
N VAL A 49 18.93 2.68 -1.04
CA VAL A 49 20.29 3.17 -1.26
C VAL A 49 21.00 2.42 -2.39
N VAL A 50 20.86 1.09 -2.43
CA VAL A 50 21.45 0.27 -3.49
C VAL A 50 20.86 0.63 -4.85
N PHE A 51 19.53 0.72 -4.97
CA PHE A 51 18.88 1.16 -6.21
C PHE A 51 19.34 2.56 -6.62
N TRP A 52 19.37 3.50 -5.67
CA TRP A 52 19.83 4.85 -5.96
C TRP A 52 21.27 4.88 -6.47
N ALA A 53 22.17 4.13 -5.84
CA ALA A 53 23.58 4.04 -6.25
C ALA A 53 23.72 3.43 -7.66
N VAL A 54 23.00 2.35 -7.95
CA VAL A 54 23.00 1.71 -9.27
C VAL A 54 22.53 2.68 -10.35
N PHE A 55 21.41 3.37 -10.16
CA PHE A 55 20.92 4.34 -11.14
C PHE A 55 21.83 5.57 -11.27
N LYS A 56 22.50 5.98 -10.20
CA LYS A 56 23.47 7.08 -10.25
C LYS A 56 24.69 6.72 -11.08
N VAL A 57 25.12 5.45 -11.05
CA VAL A 57 26.24 4.96 -11.88
C VAL A 57 25.82 4.80 -13.33
N LEU A 58 24.62 4.26 -13.60
CA LEU A 58 24.12 4.01 -14.95
C LEU A 58 23.73 5.29 -15.70
N ALA A 59 23.24 6.31 -15.01
CA ALA A 59 22.75 7.54 -15.62
C ALA A 59 23.17 8.78 -14.82
N PRO A 60 24.48 9.10 -14.77
CA PRO A 60 25.01 10.14 -13.89
C PRO A 60 24.49 11.55 -14.19
N THR A 61 24.20 11.84 -15.47
CA THR A 61 23.70 13.14 -15.92
C THR A 61 22.19 13.31 -15.77
N THR A 62 21.46 12.20 -15.81
CA THR A 62 20.00 12.20 -15.83
C THR A 62 19.42 11.94 -14.44
N PHE A 63 20.09 11.11 -13.64
CA PHE A 63 19.62 10.69 -12.33
C PHE A 63 20.37 11.43 -11.20
N GLY A 64 19.60 12.01 -10.25
CA GLY A 64 20.18 12.64 -9.06
C GLY A 64 20.55 14.12 -9.22
N SER A 65 20.09 14.83 -10.26
CA SER A 65 20.10 16.29 -10.26
C SER A 65 19.05 16.82 -9.26
N PRO A 66 19.31 17.95 -8.55
CA PRO A 66 18.38 18.49 -7.55
C PRO A 66 16.97 18.73 -8.09
N GLU A 67 16.85 19.20 -9.32
CA GLU A 67 15.57 19.46 -10.00
C GLU A 67 14.76 18.19 -10.25
N LYS A 68 15.44 17.12 -10.71
CA LYS A 68 14.79 15.83 -10.94
C LYS A 68 14.45 15.12 -9.63
N LEU A 69 15.28 15.28 -8.61
CA LEU A 69 14.98 14.75 -7.28
C LEU A 69 13.71 15.39 -6.72
N ALA A 70 13.54 16.71 -6.88
CA ALA A 70 12.30 17.40 -6.49
C ALA A 70 11.07 16.85 -7.25
N THR A 71 11.20 16.56 -8.55
CA THR A 71 10.13 15.96 -9.36
C THR A 71 9.79 14.54 -8.88
N TYR A 72 10.80 13.72 -8.57
CA TYR A 72 10.58 12.38 -8.01
C TYR A 72 9.90 12.42 -6.64
N MET A 73 10.29 13.37 -5.78
CA MET A 73 9.63 13.59 -4.49
C MET A 73 8.15 13.98 -4.65
N LYS A 74 7.83 14.88 -5.58
CA LYS A 74 6.43 15.22 -5.90
C LYS A 74 5.62 13.99 -6.31
N SER A 75 6.15 13.17 -7.21
CA SER A 75 5.49 11.94 -7.66
C SER A 75 5.35 10.91 -6.53
N ALA A 76 6.37 10.76 -5.70
CA ALA A 76 6.36 9.83 -4.57
C ALA A 76 5.28 10.15 -3.53
N LEU A 77 4.96 11.43 -3.31
CA LEU A 77 3.90 11.85 -2.38
C LEU A 77 2.52 11.30 -2.77
N ILE A 78 2.22 11.24 -4.07
CA ILE A 78 0.96 10.68 -4.58
C ILE A 78 0.84 9.20 -4.20
N TYR A 79 1.91 8.43 -4.44
CA TYR A 79 1.96 7.01 -4.07
C TYR A 79 1.95 6.80 -2.55
N ALA A 80 2.58 7.69 -1.78
CA ALA A 80 2.57 7.61 -0.32
C ALA A 80 1.16 7.76 0.26
N VAL A 81 0.37 8.72 -0.23
CA VAL A 81 -1.04 8.89 0.18
C VAL A 81 -1.87 7.66 -0.21
N GLY A 82 -1.69 7.15 -1.44
CA GLY A 82 -2.33 5.90 -1.87
C GLY A 82 -1.96 4.71 -1.00
N GLY A 83 -0.69 4.60 -0.60
CA GLY A 83 -0.19 3.57 0.32
C GLY A 83 -0.82 3.62 1.71
N CYS A 84 -1.09 4.81 2.24
CA CYS A 84 -1.81 4.95 3.51
C CYS A 84 -3.21 4.32 3.45
N GLY A 85 -3.94 4.55 2.37
CA GLY A 85 -5.25 3.94 2.17
C GLY A 85 -5.16 2.41 2.03
N LEU A 86 -4.19 1.91 1.22
CA LEU A 86 -3.93 0.46 1.09
C LEU A 86 -3.60 -0.21 2.42
N TYR A 87 -2.89 0.48 3.31
CA TYR A 87 -2.53 -0.05 4.61
C TYR A 87 -3.75 -0.48 5.44
N PHE A 88 -4.85 0.30 5.41
CA PHE A 88 -6.09 -0.07 6.10
C PHE A 88 -6.63 -1.42 5.66
N ILE A 89 -6.65 -1.67 4.35
CA ILE A 89 -7.16 -2.92 3.79
C ILE A 89 -6.18 -4.07 4.06
N CYS A 90 -4.89 -3.85 3.85
CA CYS A 90 -3.87 -4.88 4.10
C CYS A 90 -3.86 -5.34 5.57
N VAL A 91 -4.05 -4.44 6.53
CA VAL A 91 -4.13 -4.79 7.96
C VAL A 91 -5.35 -5.66 8.24
N MET A 92 -6.46 -5.47 7.53
CA MET A 92 -7.67 -6.27 7.71
C MET A 92 -7.63 -7.63 6.98
N GLY A 93 -6.69 -7.80 6.02
CA GLY A 93 -6.47 -9.05 5.28
C GLY A 93 -6.89 -9.06 3.81
N PRO A 94 -7.98 -8.42 3.36
CA PRO A 94 -8.29 -8.31 1.95
C PRO A 94 -7.22 -7.51 1.20
N PHE A 95 -7.01 -7.84 -0.08
CA PHE A 95 -6.12 -7.10 -0.96
C PHE A 95 -6.92 -6.47 -2.08
N ASP A 96 -6.63 -5.20 -2.42
CA ASP A 96 -7.35 -4.45 -3.45
C ASP A 96 -6.42 -4.06 -4.60
N MET A 97 -6.65 -4.68 -5.77
CA MET A 97 -5.90 -4.39 -7.00
C MET A 97 -6.53 -3.26 -7.83
N SER A 98 -7.78 -2.88 -7.56
CA SER A 98 -8.48 -1.85 -8.36
C SER A 98 -8.02 -0.42 -8.09
N VAL A 99 -7.12 -0.29 -7.16
CA VAL A 99 -6.56 0.94 -6.65
C VAL A 99 -5.99 1.84 -7.76
N GLY A 100 -5.23 1.29 -8.70
CA GLY A 100 -4.67 2.05 -9.83
C GLY A 100 -5.75 2.58 -10.78
N ALA A 101 -6.65 1.71 -11.19
CA ALA A 101 -7.76 2.05 -12.08
C ALA A 101 -8.68 3.13 -11.47
N ASN A 102 -8.92 3.05 -10.17
CA ASN A 102 -9.71 4.05 -9.46
C ASN A 102 -9.03 5.43 -9.42
N ILE A 103 -7.72 5.50 -9.25
CA ILE A 103 -7.00 6.79 -9.34
C ILE A 103 -7.22 7.41 -10.71
N VAL A 104 -7.04 6.63 -11.77
CA VAL A 104 -7.19 7.13 -13.15
C VAL A 104 -8.62 7.63 -13.38
N LEU A 105 -9.63 6.84 -13.03
CA LEU A 105 -11.03 7.21 -13.21
C LEU A 105 -11.42 8.44 -12.39
N SER A 106 -11.01 8.48 -11.12
CA SER A 106 -11.28 9.63 -10.26
C SER A 106 -10.58 10.90 -10.75
N SER A 107 -9.37 10.79 -11.30
CA SER A 107 -8.63 11.93 -11.88
C SER A 107 -9.33 12.47 -13.11
N ILE A 108 -9.82 11.61 -14.00
CA ILE A 108 -10.59 12.03 -15.19
C ILE A 108 -11.86 12.80 -14.79
N ILE A 109 -12.59 12.26 -13.80
CA ILE A 109 -13.81 12.90 -13.30
C ILE A 109 -13.47 14.22 -12.62
N ALA A 110 -12.38 14.31 -11.86
CA ALA A 110 -11.91 15.54 -11.24
C ALA A 110 -11.58 16.61 -12.28
N CYS A 111 -10.85 16.26 -13.37
CA CYS A 111 -10.52 17.18 -14.44
C CYS A 111 -11.79 17.72 -15.14
N ASN A 112 -12.70 16.85 -15.53
CA ASN A 112 -13.93 17.25 -16.21
C ASN A 112 -14.86 18.08 -15.31
N ALA A 113 -14.92 17.77 -14.02
CA ALA A 113 -15.72 18.52 -13.05
C ALA A 113 -15.10 19.87 -12.72
N SER A 114 -13.77 19.99 -12.73
CA SER A 114 -13.08 21.27 -12.50
C SER A 114 -13.35 22.31 -13.57
N GLU A 115 -13.55 21.90 -14.80
CA GLU A 115 -13.91 22.81 -15.90
C GLU A 115 -15.28 23.46 -15.70
N LYS A 116 -16.23 22.74 -15.05
CA LYS A 116 -17.60 23.22 -14.84
C LYS A 116 -17.80 23.91 -13.48
N PHE A 117 -17.19 23.39 -12.45
CA PHE A 117 -17.44 23.78 -11.05
C PHE A 117 -16.19 24.35 -10.35
N GLY A 118 -15.09 24.57 -11.07
CA GLY A 118 -13.87 25.10 -10.50
C GLY A 118 -13.26 24.19 -9.43
N TYR A 119 -12.68 24.78 -8.40
CA TYR A 119 -12.05 24.06 -7.28
C TYR A 119 -13.01 23.13 -6.52
N ALA A 120 -14.29 23.48 -6.42
CA ALA A 120 -15.27 22.62 -5.79
C ALA A 120 -15.46 21.31 -6.57
N GLY A 121 -15.53 21.39 -7.91
CA GLY A 121 -15.57 20.21 -8.77
C GLY A 121 -14.34 19.33 -8.64
N LEU A 122 -13.14 19.95 -8.56
CA LEU A 122 -11.87 19.24 -8.41
C LEU A 122 -11.81 18.38 -7.14
N ILE A 123 -12.46 18.82 -6.06
CA ILE A 123 -12.41 18.11 -4.76
C ILE A 123 -13.62 17.19 -4.57
N ILE A 124 -14.84 17.69 -4.81
CA ILE A 124 -16.07 16.98 -4.47
C ILE A 124 -16.34 15.82 -5.44
N ALA A 125 -16.13 16.00 -6.73
CA ALA A 125 -16.48 15.00 -7.73
C ALA A 125 -15.65 13.69 -7.59
N PRO A 126 -14.31 13.72 -7.44
CA PRO A 126 -13.55 12.51 -7.19
C PRO A 126 -13.90 11.88 -5.85
N LEU A 127 -14.26 12.67 -4.81
CA LEU A 127 -14.71 12.17 -3.49
C LEU A 127 -15.96 11.29 -3.64
N ILE A 128 -16.94 11.78 -4.35
CA ILE A 128 -18.16 11.03 -4.66
C ILE A 128 -17.82 9.78 -5.48
N CYS A 129 -17.01 9.92 -6.52
CA CYS A 129 -16.61 8.81 -7.38
C CYS A 129 -15.91 7.71 -6.59
N GLY A 130 -14.89 8.06 -5.80
CA GLY A 130 -14.16 7.12 -4.96
C GLY A 130 -15.08 6.42 -3.93
N THR A 131 -16.02 7.16 -3.34
CA THR A 131 -17.01 6.59 -2.42
C THR A 131 -17.91 5.56 -3.12
N ILE A 132 -18.39 5.86 -4.32
CA ILE A 132 -19.22 4.94 -5.11
C ILE A 132 -18.43 3.69 -5.48
N ILE A 133 -17.20 3.83 -5.97
CA ILE A 133 -16.32 2.70 -6.32
C ILE A 133 -16.03 1.84 -5.09
N GLY A 134 -15.71 2.46 -3.96
CA GLY A 134 -15.48 1.74 -2.71
C GLY A 134 -16.69 0.96 -2.22
N LEU A 135 -17.90 1.52 -2.38
CA LEU A 135 -19.17 0.83 -2.10
C LEU A 135 -19.37 -0.36 -3.03
N ILE A 136 -19.18 -0.18 -4.34
CA ILE A 136 -19.31 -1.25 -5.33
C ILE A 136 -18.35 -2.39 -5.00
N ASN A 137 -17.05 -2.09 -4.80
CA ASN A 137 -16.04 -3.08 -4.45
C ASN A 137 -16.41 -3.83 -3.16
N GLY A 138 -16.83 -3.10 -2.13
CA GLY A 138 -17.22 -3.67 -0.85
C GLY A 138 -18.44 -4.59 -0.94
N VAL A 139 -19.48 -4.14 -1.62
CA VAL A 139 -20.72 -4.92 -1.79
C VAL A 139 -20.48 -6.17 -2.65
N VAL A 140 -19.77 -6.03 -3.77
CA VAL A 140 -19.45 -7.17 -4.66
C VAL A 140 -18.60 -8.20 -3.92
N TYR A 141 -17.57 -7.76 -3.21
CA TYR A 141 -16.71 -8.64 -2.42
C TYR A 141 -17.50 -9.44 -1.37
N ILE A 142 -18.39 -8.76 -0.63
CA ILE A 142 -19.17 -9.43 0.43
C ILE A 142 -20.23 -10.37 -0.15
N LYS A 143 -20.90 -9.99 -1.24
CA LYS A 143 -21.97 -10.81 -1.84
C LYS A 143 -21.45 -12.06 -2.54
N LEU A 144 -20.33 -11.95 -3.24
CA LEU A 144 -19.79 -13.06 -4.03
C LEU A 144 -19.08 -14.12 -3.19
N HIS A 145 -18.64 -13.79 -1.96
CA HIS A 145 -17.90 -14.70 -1.06
C HIS A 145 -16.64 -15.33 -1.70
N ILE A 146 -16.04 -14.67 -2.69
CA ILE A 146 -14.80 -15.08 -3.35
C ILE A 146 -13.65 -14.20 -2.90
N SER A 147 -12.41 -14.58 -3.26
CA SER A 147 -11.21 -13.82 -2.90
C SER A 147 -11.32 -12.36 -3.35
N SER A 148 -10.97 -11.43 -2.45
CA SER A 148 -10.96 -9.99 -2.74
C SER A 148 -10.07 -9.65 -3.94
N LEU A 149 -8.96 -10.38 -4.10
CA LEU A 149 -8.02 -10.19 -5.20
C LEU A 149 -8.69 -10.44 -6.56
N ILE A 150 -9.49 -11.50 -6.70
CA ILE A 150 -10.19 -11.82 -7.95
C ILE A 150 -11.25 -10.75 -8.27
N VAL A 151 -12.04 -10.37 -7.27
CA VAL A 151 -13.09 -9.35 -7.43
C VAL A 151 -12.48 -8.01 -7.84
N THR A 152 -11.45 -7.56 -7.16
CA THR A 152 -10.86 -6.24 -7.41
C THR A 152 -10.06 -6.21 -8.70
N CYS A 153 -9.44 -7.33 -9.13
CA CYS A 153 -8.84 -7.44 -10.47
C CYS A 153 -9.90 -7.32 -11.57
N ALA A 154 -11.02 -8.03 -11.45
CA ALA A 154 -12.08 -7.93 -12.44
C ALA A 154 -12.69 -6.52 -12.51
N LEU A 155 -12.95 -5.90 -11.36
CA LEU A 155 -13.47 -4.54 -11.28
C LEU A 155 -12.46 -3.50 -11.80
N SER A 156 -11.14 -3.71 -11.61
CA SER A 156 -10.12 -2.81 -12.15
C SER A 156 -10.18 -2.72 -13.67
N LEU A 157 -10.36 -3.84 -14.36
CA LEU A 157 -10.50 -3.87 -15.82
C LEU A 157 -11.76 -3.12 -16.29
N ILE A 158 -12.85 -3.21 -15.53
CA ILE A 158 -14.09 -2.46 -15.83
C ILE A 158 -13.85 -0.96 -15.66
N TYR A 159 -13.18 -0.54 -14.60
CA TYR A 159 -12.88 0.88 -14.35
C TYR A 159 -11.89 1.45 -15.36
N GLU A 160 -10.90 0.67 -15.79
CA GLU A 160 -9.98 1.05 -16.88
C GLU A 160 -10.72 1.21 -18.20
N ALA A 161 -11.55 0.24 -18.58
CA ALA A 161 -12.35 0.32 -19.78
C ALA A 161 -13.29 1.53 -19.76
N PHE A 162 -13.92 1.81 -18.63
CA PHE A 162 -14.76 2.98 -18.45
C PHE A 162 -13.98 4.28 -18.54
N SER A 163 -12.75 4.32 -18.02
CA SER A 163 -11.85 5.48 -18.13
C SER A 163 -11.49 5.78 -19.58
N VAL A 164 -11.14 4.75 -20.35
CA VAL A 164 -10.84 4.87 -21.79
C VAL A 164 -12.07 5.32 -22.57
N TYR A 165 -13.23 4.75 -22.28
CA TYR A 165 -14.49 5.15 -22.90
C TYR A 165 -14.85 6.60 -22.62
N ALA A 166 -14.76 7.06 -21.37
CA ALA A 166 -15.08 8.41 -20.94
C ALA A 166 -14.17 9.47 -21.57
N THR A 167 -12.95 9.13 -21.93
CA THR A 167 -11.96 10.01 -22.55
C THR A 167 -11.86 9.87 -24.07
N ASN A 168 -12.59 8.91 -24.66
CA ASN A 168 -12.38 8.51 -26.06
C ASN A 168 -10.90 8.18 -26.38
N GLY A 169 -10.17 7.61 -25.42
CA GLY A 169 -8.75 7.28 -25.51
C GLY A 169 -7.82 8.51 -25.53
N LYS A 170 -8.31 9.71 -25.26
CA LYS A 170 -7.51 10.93 -25.22
C LYS A 170 -6.97 11.22 -23.82
N ASN A 171 -5.81 11.85 -23.77
CA ASN A 171 -5.27 12.34 -22.52
C ASN A 171 -6.10 13.53 -22.00
N VAL A 172 -6.55 13.44 -20.77
CA VAL A 172 -7.20 14.55 -20.07
C VAL A 172 -6.15 15.31 -19.29
N ILE A 173 -6.07 16.61 -19.55
CA ILE A 173 -5.08 17.51 -18.93
C ILE A 173 -5.82 18.52 -18.08
N LEU A 174 -5.43 18.63 -16.80
CA LEU A 174 -5.96 19.64 -15.90
C LEU A 174 -5.55 21.03 -16.37
N SER A 175 -6.49 21.98 -16.39
CA SER A 175 -6.24 23.39 -16.68
C SER A 175 -5.14 23.97 -15.78
N THR A 176 -4.36 24.90 -16.30
CA THR A 176 -3.18 25.47 -15.62
C THR A 176 -3.54 26.12 -14.29
N ASP A 177 -4.75 26.71 -14.22
CA ASP A 177 -5.23 27.44 -13.04
C ASP A 177 -5.43 26.54 -11.82
N TYR A 178 -5.67 25.23 -12.02
CA TYR A 178 -5.93 24.28 -10.94
C TYR A 178 -4.70 23.43 -10.55
N ARG A 179 -3.56 23.62 -11.23
CA ARG A 179 -2.33 22.85 -10.95
C ARG A 179 -1.69 23.19 -9.61
N ALA A 180 -2.03 24.32 -9.01
CA ALA A 180 -1.46 24.76 -7.73
C ALA A 180 -1.60 23.72 -6.60
N PHE A 181 -2.66 22.90 -6.61
CA PHE A 181 -2.82 21.81 -5.63
C PHE A 181 -1.81 20.66 -5.82
N GLY A 182 -1.32 20.44 -7.02
CA GLY A 182 -0.31 19.43 -7.35
C GLY A 182 1.12 19.91 -7.13
N ASP A 183 1.32 21.22 -6.94
CA ASP A 183 2.65 21.80 -6.79
C ASP A 183 3.11 21.92 -5.34
N TYR A 184 4.43 22.01 -5.20
CA TYR A 184 5.07 22.22 -3.91
C TYR A 184 4.83 23.67 -3.45
N PRO A 185 4.47 23.97 -2.17
CA PRO A 185 4.44 23.07 -1.00
C PRO A 185 3.07 22.44 -0.70
N VAL A 186 1.99 22.80 -1.40
CA VAL A 186 0.62 22.38 -1.09
C VAL A 186 0.48 20.85 -1.11
N ASN A 187 1.09 20.20 -2.09
CA ASN A 187 1.11 18.76 -2.22
C ASN A 187 1.69 18.06 -0.98
N LEU A 188 2.80 18.57 -0.43
CA LEU A 188 3.43 18.01 0.78
C LEU A 188 2.54 18.16 2.01
N ILE A 189 1.95 19.35 2.20
CA ILE A 189 1.09 19.65 3.36
C ILE A 189 -0.13 18.71 3.36
N LEU A 190 -0.74 18.52 2.22
CA LEU A 190 -1.91 17.67 2.11
C LEU A 190 -1.56 16.18 2.28
N ALA A 191 -0.41 15.72 1.75
CA ALA A 191 0.08 14.35 2.00
C ALA A 191 0.36 14.13 3.49
N LEU A 192 0.93 15.10 4.18
CA LEU A 192 1.17 15.04 5.62
C LEU A 192 -0.14 14.99 6.40
N ILE A 193 -1.13 15.82 6.05
CA ILE A 193 -2.47 15.80 6.66
C ILE A 193 -3.11 14.43 6.46
N ALA A 194 -3.10 13.88 5.24
CA ALA A 194 -3.65 12.56 4.95
C ALA A 194 -2.97 11.47 5.79
N TYR A 195 -1.63 11.51 5.91
CA TYR A 195 -0.88 10.56 6.72
C TYR A 195 -1.24 10.65 8.21
N LEU A 196 -1.31 11.87 8.76
CA LEU A 196 -1.68 12.10 10.16
C LEU A 196 -3.12 11.64 10.44
N LEU A 197 -4.05 11.90 9.52
CA LEU A 197 -5.43 11.42 9.63
C LEU A 197 -5.50 9.89 9.62
N CYS A 198 -4.78 9.23 8.71
CA CYS A 198 -4.68 7.77 8.69
C CYS A 198 -4.15 7.21 10.01
N ALA A 199 -3.04 7.77 10.49
CA ALA A 199 -2.41 7.34 11.74
C ALA A 199 -3.34 7.56 12.94
N PHE A 200 -4.06 8.69 12.97
CA PHE A 200 -5.03 9.00 14.01
C PHE A 200 -6.21 8.01 13.99
N ILE A 201 -6.79 7.77 12.81
CA ILE A 201 -7.93 6.84 12.66
C ILE A 201 -7.52 5.43 13.12
N LEU A 202 -6.37 4.93 12.69
CA LEU A 202 -5.90 3.59 13.05
C LEU A 202 -5.58 3.45 14.53
N LYS A 203 -4.97 4.46 15.14
CA LYS A 203 -4.48 4.36 16.51
C LYS A 203 -5.54 4.71 17.57
N TYR A 204 -6.41 5.69 17.28
CA TYR A 204 -7.28 6.29 18.29
C TYR A 204 -8.77 6.04 18.06
N THR A 205 -9.19 5.45 16.93
CA THR A 205 -10.62 5.21 16.67
C THR A 205 -11.00 3.74 16.80
N LYS A 206 -12.31 3.50 17.03
CA LYS A 206 -12.89 2.16 17.03
C LYS A 206 -12.71 1.44 15.68
N ILE A 207 -12.64 2.20 14.58
CA ILE A 207 -12.42 1.65 13.24
C ILE A 207 -11.06 0.95 13.19
N GLY A 208 -9.99 1.61 13.66
CA GLY A 208 -8.66 1.01 13.70
C GLY A 208 -8.60 -0.23 14.59
N THR A 209 -9.17 -0.17 15.81
CA THR A 209 -9.18 -1.31 16.72
C THR A 209 -9.89 -2.53 16.11
N TYR A 210 -11.05 -2.34 15.48
CA TYR A 210 -11.76 -3.45 14.83
C TYR A 210 -11.08 -3.92 13.55
N THR A 211 -10.40 -3.04 12.81
CA THR A 211 -9.58 -3.41 11.66
C THR A 211 -8.46 -4.38 12.06
N TYR A 212 -7.73 -4.08 13.14
CA TYR A 212 -6.70 -4.97 13.67
C TYR A 212 -7.29 -6.28 14.22
N ALA A 213 -8.44 -6.22 14.90
CA ALA A 213 -9.10 -7.41 15.45
C ALA A 213 -9.55 -8.36 14.32
N ILE A 214 -10.16 -7.85 13.26
CA ILE A 214 -10.59 -8.64 12.10
C ILE A 214 -9.37 -9.22 11.37
N GLY A 215 -8.31 -8.44 11.16
CA GLY A 215 -7.08 -8.89 10.51
C GLY A 215 -6.33 -9.97 11.29
N SER A 216 -6.42 -9.94 12.62
CA SER A 216 -5.81 -10.97 13.47
C SER A 216 -6.58 -12.31 13.40
N ASN A 217 -7.89 -12.27 13.54
CA ASN A 217 -8.75 -13.45 13.39
C ASN A 217 -10.22 -13.01 13.17
N GLU A 218 -10.71 -13.18 11.95
CA GLU A 218 -12.06 -12.79 11.54
C GLU A 218 -13.15 -13.55 12.32
N VAL A 219 -12.93 -14.85 12.56
CA VAL A 219 -13.91 -15.71 13.27
C VAL A 219 -14.05 -15.29 14.72
N VAL A 220 -12.94 -15.04 15.39
CA VAL A 220 -12.93 -14.57 16.79
C VAL A 220 -13.59 -13.20 16.88
N ALA A 221 -13.26 -12.26 16.01
CA ALA A 221 -13.85 -10.92 15.97
C ALA A 221 -15.39 -11.00 15.81
N LYS A 222 -15.88 -11.86 14.90
CA LYS A 222 -17.31 -12.10 14.68
C LYS A 222 -17.99 -12.67 15.93
N ASN A 223 -17.36 -13.64 16.59
CA ASN A 223 -17.90 -14.24 17.82
C ASN A 223 -17.95 -13.26 19.00
N MET A 224 -17.07 -12.25 19.00
CA MET A 224 -17.08 -11.14 19.97
C MET A 224 -18.10 -10.03 19.62
N GLY A 225 -18.98 -10.25 18.62
CA GLY A 225 -20.05 -9.34 18.26
C GLY A 225 -19.64 -8.22 17.28
N VAL A 226 -18.44 -8.28 16.68
CA VAL A 226 -18.02 -7.30 15.68
C VAL A 226 -18.71 -7.59 14.34
N ASN A 227 -19.41 -6.58 13.79
CA ASN A 227 -20.01 -6.70 12.46
C ASN A 227 -18.95 -6.60 11.36
N VAL A 228 -18.33 -7.73 11.03
CA VAL A 228 -17.21 -7.83 10.07
C VAL A 228 -17.56 -7.21 8.72
N SER A 229 -18.76 -7.48 8.19
CA SER A 229 -19.17 -6.96 6.87
C SER A 229 -19.23 -5.42 6.86
N LYS A 230 -19.76 -4.80 7.93
CA LYS A 230 -19.79 -3.35 8.04
C LYS A 230 -18.40 -2.73 8.05
N TYR A 231 -17.46 -3.33 8.80
CA TYR A 231 -16.10 -2.80 8.88
C TYR A 231 -15.29 -3.07 7.61
N LYS A 232 -15.54 -4.17 6.89
CA LYS A 232 -14.96 -4.41 5.56
C LYS A 232 -15.37 -3.31 4.56
N ILE A 233 -16.66 -2.95 4.51
CA ILE A 233 -17.13 -1.84 3.65
C ILE A 233 -16.53 -0.50 4.12
N CYS A 234 -16.55 -0.22 5.41
CA CYS A 234 -16.03 1.03 5.96
C CYS A 234 -14.53 1.24 5.65
N ASN A 235 -13.73 0.18 5.71
CA ASN A 235 -12.31 0.26 5.38
C ASN A 235 -12.07 0.44 3.88
N LEU A 236 -12.85 -0.23 3.02
CA LEU A 236 -12.81 0.01 1.59
C LEU A 236 -13.21 1.46 1.27
N LEU A 237 -14.25 1.98 1.89
CA LEU A 237 -14.65 3.38 1.75
C LEU A 237 -13.56 4.36 2.22
N SER A 238 -12.95 4.12 3.36
CA SER A 238 -11.88 4.99 3.90
C SER A 238 -10.68 5.04 2.98
N LEU A 239 -10.31 3.93 2.35
CA LEU A 239 -9.27 3.87 1.33
C LEU A 239 -9.56 4.85 0.19
N TYR A 240 -10.78 4.82 -0.34
CA TYR A 240 -11.12 5.61 -1.51
C TYR A 240 -11.36 7.08 -1.19
N VAL A 241 -11.84 7.40 0.00
CA VAL A 241 -12.00 8.79 0.48
C VAL A 241 -10.66 9.47 0.76
N LEU A 242 -9.72 8.78 1.40
CA LEU A 242 -8.38 9.33 1.70
C LEU A 242 -7.49 9.49 0.46
N ARG A 243 -7.87 8.88 -0.66
CA ARG A 243 -7.07 8.78 -1.86
C ARG A 243 -7.32 9.86 -2.90
N ILE A 244 -8.25 10.76 -2.61
CA ILE A 244 -8.67 11.75 -3.59
C ILE A 244 -7.72 12.94 -3.59
N ARG A 245 -6.90 12.89 -4.63
CA ARG A 245 -6.08 14.00 -5.08
C ARG A 245 -5.75 13.92 -6.55
#